data_c7ee72d43d9030c09956c257c44a7e93
#
_entry.id   c7ee72d43d9030c09956c257c44a7e93
#
_cell.length_a   1.000
_cell.length_b   1.000
_cell.length_c   1.000
_cell.angle_alpha   90.00
_cell.angle_beta   90.00
_cell.angle_gamma   90.00
#
_symmetry.space_group_name_H-M   'P 1'
#
loop_
_entity.id
_entity.type
_entity.pdbx_description
1 polymer ?
#
loop_
_entity_poly.entity_id
_entity_poly.type
_entity_poly.pdbx_seq_one_letter_code
_entity_poly.pdbx_strand_id
1 'polypeptide(L)'
;MNLPLILNLLVFVALLLGLAQTGRTNWSLAKKVLVALVLGVVFGVVLHAIYGAGHPVLKASIGWFDLVGNGYVQLLQMIVIPLVFASILSAVARLHNASSLGKISFLTIGTLLFTTAIAALIGIGLTNLFGLTAEGLVAGTQEMARLQVIQNDYAGKVAELNVPQLLLSFVPANPFADLARAKPTSIISVVIFAAFLGVAALQLLKDDVEKGQKVLNAIDTLQAWVMRLVRLVMKLTPYGVLALMTKVVASSNLQDIIKLGSFVVVSYLALGLMFVVHGLLLSLAGINPLRFFRKVWPVLTFAFTSRSSAASIPLSIEAQTRRLGIPQSIAGFAASFGATIGQNGCAGLYPAMLAVMVAPTVGINPLDPLWIATLVAIVTLSSAGVAGVGGGATFAALIVLPAMGLPVSLVALLISVEPLIDMGRTALNVNGSMTAGAITSQVMGQTDKALLDADEHAELAQA
;
A
#
# COMPACT_ATOMS: atom_id res chain seq x y z
N MET A 1 -2.08 -28.63 -24.88
CA MET A 1 -1.97 -27.16 -24.86
C MET A 1 -2.26 -26.65 -26.26
N ASN A 2 -3.16 -25.68 -26.42
CA ASN A 2 -3.51 -25.11 -27.73
C ASN A 2 -2.36 -24.22 -28.24
N LEU A 3 -2.09 -24.24 -29.55
CA LEU A 3 -1.01 -23.46 -30.19
C LEU A 3 -0.97 -21.97 -29.75
N PRO A 4 -2.12 -21.24 -29.67
CA PRO A 4 -2.13 -19.86 -29.19
C PRO A 4 -1.61 -19.69 -27.77
N LEU A 5 -1.93 -20.62 -26.85
CA LEU A 5 -1.41 -20.58 -25.48
C LEU A 5 0.12 -20.75 -25.45
N ILE A 6 0.64 -21.70 -26.24
CA ILE A 6 2.10 -21.93 -26.34
C ILE A 6 2.80 -20.67 -26.85
N LEU A 7 2.23 -20.02 -27.88
CA LEU A 7 2.81 -18.79 -28.44
C LEU A 7 2.86 -17.66 -27.39
N ASN A 8 1.75 -17.44 -26.65
CA ASN A 8 1.70 -16.43 -25.58
C ASN A 8 2.77 -16.70 -24.50
N LEU A 9 2.95 -17.97 -24.11
CA LEU A 9 3.97 -18.35 -23.12
C LEU A 9 5.39 -18.15 -23.66
N LEU A 10 5.65 -18.49 -24.94
CA LEU A 10 6.97 -18.26 -25.55
C LEU A 10 7.31 -16.78 -25.60
N VAL A 11 6.37 -15.91 -25.99
CA VAL A 11 6.58 -14.46 -25.99
C VAL A 11 6.82 -13.97 -24.57
N PHE A 12 6.05 -14.41 -23.58
CA PHE A 12 6.25 -14.03 -22.18
C PHE A 12 7.62 -14.45 -21.66
N VAL A 13 8.05 -15.67 -21.92
CA VAL A 13 9.38 -16.16 -21.55
C VAL A 13 10.48 -15.38 -22.26
N ALA A 14 10.30 -15.05 -23.54
CA ALA A 14 11.25 -14.20 -24.27
C ALA A 14 11.39 -12.81 -23.63
N LEU A 15 10.28 -12.18 -23.18
CA LEU A 15 10.31 -10.92 -22.44
C LEU A 15 11.03 -11.05 -21.10
N LEU A 16 10.80 -12.13 -20.35
CA LEU A 16 11.51 -12.40 -19.10
C LEU A 16 13.02 -12.57 -19.32
N LEU A 17 13.43 -13.30 -20.37
CA LEU A 17 14.83 -13.48 -20.74
C LEU A 17 15.47 -12.16 -21.20
N GLY A 18 14.74 -11.34 -21.96
CA GLY A 18 15.17 -9.98 -22.33
C GLY A 18 15.43 -9.09 -21.10
N LEU A 19 14.52 -9.13 -20.11
CA LEU A 19 14.74 -8.46 -18.82
C LEU A 19 15.94 -9.05 -18.05
N ALA A 20 16.15 -10.36 -18.09
CA ALA A 20 17.29 -11.01 -17.43
C ALA A 20 18.63 -10.51 -18.01
N GLN A 21 18.70 -10.26 -19.32
CA GLN A 21 19.89 -9.68 -19.96
C GLN A 21 20.20 -8.27 -19.44
N THR A 22 19.18 -7.48 -19.03
CA THR A 22 19.40 -6.18 -18.38
C THR A 22 20.12 -6.31 -17.03
N GLY A 23 20.11 -7.50 -16.41
CA GLY A 23 20.89 -7.83 -15.21
C GLY A 23 22.40 -7.68 -15.41
N ARG A 24 22.88 -7.82 -16.66
CA ARG A 24 24.29 -7.66 -17.05
C ARG A 24 24.64 -6.20 -17.38
N THR A 25 23.68 -5.29 -17.38
CA THR A 25 23.88 -3.87 -17.61
C THR A 25 23.93 -3.10 -16.30
N ASN A 26 24.61 -1.94 -16.29
CA ASN A 26 24.68 -1.02 -15.14
C ASN A 26 23.38 -0.20 -14.94
N TRP A 27 22.22 -0.74 -15.35
CA TRP A 27 20.97 -0.04 -15.15
C TRP A 27 20.52 -0.10 -13.69
N SER A 28 20.06 1.03 -13.17
CA SER A 28 19.43 1.08 -11.85
C SER A 28 18.18 0.18 -11.80
N LEU A 29 17.82 -0.29 -10.61
CA LEU A 29 16.59 -1.06 -10.41
C LEU A 29 15.35 -0.30 -10.92
N ALA A 30 15.31 1.02 -10.69
CA ALA A 30 14.25 1.91 -11.17
C ALA A 30 14.07 1.82 -12.69
N LYS A 31 15.17 1.90 -13.45
CA LYS A 31 15.14 1.83 -14.91
C LYS A 31 14.65 0.46 -15.40
N LYS A 32 15.11 -0.64 -14.75
CA LYS A 32 14.66 -2.01 -15.07
C LYS A 32 13.15 -2.17 -14.80
N VAL A 33 12.64 -1.61 -13.69
CA VAL A 33 11.22 -1.67 -13.33
C VAL A 33 10.37 -0.86 -14.31
N LEU A 34 10.83 0.33 -14.74
CA LEU A 34 10.10 1.12 -15.74
C LEU A 34 10.02 0.41 -17.09
N VAL A 35 11.13 -0.18 -17.54
CA VAL A 35 11.13 -0.99 -18.78
C VAL A 35 10.18 -2.17 -18.66
N ALA A 36 10.21 -2.89 -17.54
CA ALA A 36 9.30 -3.99 -17.28
C ALA A 36 7.82 -3.57 -17.28
N LEU A 37 7.52 -2.39 -16.70
CA LEU A 37 6.19 -1.78 -16.72
C LEU A 37 5.72 -1.53 -18.17
N VAL A 38 6.53 -0.85 -18.97
CA VAL A 38 6.20 -0.54 -20.39
C VAL A 38 5.98 -1.82 -21.18
N LEU A 39 6.89 -2.80 -21.07
CA LEU A 39 6.76 -4.10 -21.73
C LEU A 39 5.48 -4.83 -21.29
N GLY A 40 5.14 -4.78 -19.99
CA GLY A 40 3.92 -5.39 -19.46
C GLY A 40 2.65 -4.74 -20.01
N VAL A 41 2.63 -3.40 -20.12
CA VAL A 41 1.51 -2.66 -20.73
C VAL A 41 1.36 -3.04 -22.19
N VAL A 42 2.44 -2.95 -22.99
CA VAL A 42 2.41 -3.25 -24.44
C VAL A 42 1.95 -4.69 -24.68
N PHE A 43 2.52 -5.64 -23.97
CA PHE A 43 2.13 -7.04 -24.12
C PHE A 43 0.69 -7.29 -23.67
N GLY A 44 0.24 -6.66 -22.58
CA GLY A 44 -1.14 -6.71 -22.11
C GLY A 44 -2.14 -6.16 -23.12
N VAL A 45 -1.83 -5.01 -23.76
CA VAL A 45 -2.66 -4.42 -24.83
C VAL A 45 -2.74 -5.35 -26.04
N VAL A 46 -1.62 -5.93 -26.48
CA VAL A 46 -1.59 -6.88 -27.59
C VAL A 46 -2.47 -8.10 -27.31
N LEU A 47 -2.35 -8.70 -26.11
CA LEU A 47 -3.16 -9.83 -25.72
C LEU A 47 -4.66 -9.46 -25.65
N HIS A 48 -4.98 -8.28 -25.10
CA HIS A 48 -6.35 -7.79 -25.04
C HIS A 48 -6.93 -7.57 -26.45
N ALA A 49 -6.16 -6.98 -27.36
CA ALA A 49 -6.60 -6.73 -28.75
C ALA A 49 -6.84 -8.03 -29.54
N ILE A 50 -6.04 -9.08 -29.28
CA ILE A 50 -6.17 -10.37 -29.98
C ILE A 50 -7.34 -11.18 -29.42
N TYR A 51 -7.52 -11.23 -28.09
CA TYR A 51 -8.44 -12.18 -27.44
C TYR A 51 -9.67 -11.53 -26.81
N GLY A 52 -9.57 -10.28 -26.32
CA GLY A 52 -10.55 -9.69 -25.42
C GLY A 52 -10.49 -10.24 -24.00
N ALA A 53 -10.99 -9.47 -23.03
CA ALA A 53 -10.82 -9.73 -21.59
C ALA A 53 -11.33 -11.10 -21.08
N GLY A 54 -12.35 -11.67 -21.73
CA GLY A 54 -13.02 -12.90 -21.26
C GLY A 54 -12.56 -14.20 -21.92
N HIS A 55 -11.69 -14.14 -22.93
CA HIS A 55 -11.37 -15.29 -23.78
C HIS A 55 -10.65 -16.42 -23.00
N PRO A 56 -11.03 -17.71 -23.21
CA PRO A 56 -10.46 -18.84 -22.47
C PRO A 56 -8.94 -18.97 -22.60
N VAL A 57 -8.38 -18.71 -23.79
CA VAL A 57 -6.93 -18.74 -24.05
C VAL A 57 -6.22 -17.67 -23.23
N LEU A 58 -6.80 -16.46 -23.14
CA LEU A 58 -6.23 -15.38 -22.32
C LEU A 58 -6.24 -15.75 -20.84
N LYS A 59 -7.36 -16.26 -20.32
CA LYS A 59 -7.47 -16.72 -18.92
C LYS A 59 -6.43 -17.79 -18.60
N ALA A 60 -6.25 -18.77 -19.50
CA ALA A 60 -5.25 -19.81 -19.35
C ALA A 60 -3.82 -19.24 -19.37
N SER A 61 -3.52 -18.27 -20.26
CA SER A 61 -2.22 -17.59 -20.33
C SER A 61 -1.92 -16.83 -19.03
N ILE A 62 -2.91 -16.06 -18.54
CA ILE A 62 -2.78 -15.30 -17.27
C ILE A 62 -2.51 -16.24 -16.09
N GLY A 63 -3.11 -17.41 -16.03
CA GLY A 63 -2.82 -18.41 -15.00
C GLY A 63 -1.32 -18.77 -14.92
N TRP A 64 -0.64 -18.86 -16.06
CA TRP A 64 0.80 -19.09 -16.12
C TRP A 64 1.61 -17.84 -15.78
N PHE A 65 1.19 -16.66 -16.23
CA PHE A 65 1.86 -15.41 -15.88
C PHE A 65 1.80 -15.13 -14.38
N ASP A 66 0.72 -15.57 -13.72
CA ASP A 66 0.52 -15.46 -12.27
C ASP A 66 1.56 -16.25 -11.45
N LEU A 67 2.18 -17.28 -12.01
CA LEU A 67 3.32 -17.93 -11.35
C LEU A 67 4.46 -16.95 -11.10
N VAL A 68 4.71 -16.03 -12.03
CA VAL A 68 5.74 -15.01 -11.89
C VAL A 68 5.21 -13.80 -11.10
N GLY A 69 4.03 -13.28 -11.47
CA GLY A 69 3.45 -12.08 -10.88
C GLY A 69 3.04 -12.27 -9.43
N ASN A 70 2.07 -13.15 -9.19
CA ASN A 70 1.60 -13.45 -7.83
C ASN A 70 2.66 -14.21 -7.02
N GLY A 71 3.49 -15.06 -7.65
CA GLY A 71 4.64 -15.69 -7.01
C GLY A 71 5.59 -14.66 -6.42
N TYR A 72 5.92 -13.60 -7.17
CA TYR A 72 6.74 -12.49 -6.66
C TYR A 72 6.05 -11.75 -5.51
N VAL A 73 4.75 -11.46 -5.60
CA VAL A 73 3.99 -10.84 -4.50
C VAL A 73 4.02 -11.72 -3.25
N GLN A 74 3.87 -13.04 -3.38
CA GLN A 74 3.96 -13.97 -2.24
C GLN A 74 5.36 -13.97 -1.62
N LEU A 75 6.44 -13.93 -2.42
CA LEU A 75 7.81 -13.80 -1.90
C LEU A 75 8.01 -12.49 -1.12
N LEU A 76 7.44 -11.37 -1.60
CA LEU A 76 7.47 -10.12 -0.84
C LEU A 76 6.67 -10.23 0.46
N GLN A 77 5.47 -10.81 0.42
CA GLN A 77 4.66 -11.03 1.62
C GLN A 77 5.35 -11.93 2.65
N MET A 78 6.10 -12.93 2.18
CA MET A 78 6.91 -13.82 3.04
C MET A 78 7.93 -13.04 3.87
N ILE A 79 8.57 -12.04 3.29
CA ILE A 79 9.62 -11.27 3.97
C ILE A 79 9.09 -10.13 4.86
N VAL A 80 7.79 -9.76 4.75
CA VAL A 80 7.22 -8.61 5.51
C VAL A 80 7.39 -8.83 7.01
N ILE A 81 6.91 -9.93 7.56
CA ILE A 81 6.93 -10.19 9.01
C ILE A 81 8.36 -10.29 9.56
N PRO A 82 9.28 -11.08 8.98
CA PRO A 82 10.67 -11.09 9.42
C PRO A 82 11.33 -9.72 9.38
N LEU A 83 11.08 -8.94 8.30
CA LEU A 83 11.66 -7.61 8.15
C LEU A 83 11.12 -6.63 9.19
N VAL A 84 9.80 -6.57 9.37
CA VAL A 84 9.16 -5.67 10.35
C VAL A 84 9.65 -6.03 11.75
N PHE A 85 9.63 -7.30 12.12
CA PHE A 85 10.09 -7.78 13.42
C PHE A 85 11.55 -7.40 13.69
N ALA A 86 12.48 -7.79 12.81
CA ALA A 86 13.90 -7.53 12.99
C ALA A 86 14.23 -6.03 12.97
N SER A 87 13.56 -5.26 12.10
CA SER A 87 13.79 -3.81 11.98
C SER A 87 13.33 -3.06 13.22
N ILE A 88 12.13 -3.31 13.71
CA ILE A 88 11.60 -2.65 14.91
C ILE A 88 12.35 -3.07 16.14
N LEU A 89 12.62 -4.37 16.29
CA LEU A 89 13.40 -4.91 17.40
C LEU A 89 14.79 -4.24 17.49
N SER A 90 15.56 -4.22 16.40
CA SER A 90 16.88 -3.58 16.34
C SER A 90 16.78 -2.07 16.58
N ALA A 91 15.77 -1.44 16.03
CA ALA A 91 15.55 -0.02 16.14
C ALA A 91 15.30 0.43 17.57
N VAL A 92 14.40 -0.27 18.29
CA VAL A 92 14.05 0.03 19.68
C VAL A 92 15.19 -0.33 20.61
N ALA A 93 15.87 -1.46 20.38
CA ALA A 93 17.03 -1.88 21.17
C ALA A 93 18.23 -0.91 21.10
N ARG A 94 18.26 -0.03 20.10
CA ARG A 94 19.30 1.03 19.95
C ARG A 94 18.85 2.42 20.44
N LEU A 95 17.62 2.57 20.92
CA LEU A 95 17.14 3.86 21.43
C LEU A 95 17.82 4.20 22.75
N HIS A 96 18.31 5.44 22.87
CA HIS A 96 18.84 5.94 24.14
C HIS A 96 17.75 6.14 25.20
N ASN A 97 16.48 6.35 24.76
CA ASN A 97 15.31 6.58 25.62
C ASN A 97 14.03 6.00 25.04
N ALA A 98 13.25 5.28 25.84
CA ALA A 98 11.93 4.75 25.45
C ALA A 98 10.91 5.85 25.08
N SER A 99 11.09 7.09 25.57
CA SER A 99 10.23 8.24 25.22
C SER A 99 10.29 8.61 23.73
N SER A 100 11.40 8.30 23.05
CA SER A 100 11.54 8.54 21.61
C SER A 100 10.57 7.71 20.78
N LEU A 101 10.23 6.48 21.21
CA LEU A 101 9.25 5.62 20.53
C LEU A 101 7.85 6.23 20.58
N GLY A 102 7.44 6.78 21.72
CA GLY A 102 6.14 7.47 21.85
C GLY A 102 6.03 8.66 20.90
N LYS A 103 7.10 9.46 20.75
CA LYS A 103 7.14 10.60 19.83
C LYS A 103 7.09 10.16 18.36
N ILE A 104 7.85 9.12 17.98
CA ILE A 104 7.79 8.52 16.63
C ILE A 104 6.36 8.08 16.33
N SER A 105 5.74 7.32 17.25
CA SER A 105 4.38 6.81 17.09
C SER A 105 3.35 7.93 16.91
N PHE A 106 3.39 8.93 17.78
CA PHE A 106 2.48 10.08 17.74
C PHE A 106 2.61 10.86 16.43
N LEU A 107 3.84 11.20 16.02
CA LEU A 107 4.07 11.96 14.80
C LEU A 107 3.69 11.17 13.55
N THR A 108 4.07 9.90 13.48
CA THR A 108 3.78 9.06 12.29
C THR A 108 2.29 8.77 12.15
N ILE A 109 1.65 8.27 13.22
CA ILE A 109 0.21 7.93 13.20
C ILE A 109 -0.62 9.20 13.05
N GLY A 110 -0.25 10.29 13.74
CA GLY A 110 -0.89 11.59 13.61
C GLY A 110 -0.86 12.11 12.17
N THR A 111 0.30 12.03 11.50
CA THR A 111 0.44 12.42 10.09
C THR A 111 -0.41 11.54 9.18
N LEU A 112 -0.43 10.21 9.39
CA LEU A 112 -1.24 9.28 8.60
C LEU A 112 -2.73 9.56 8.74
N LEU A 113 -3.25 9.76 9.96
CA LEU A 113 -4.66 10.08 10.20
C LEU A 113 -5.03 11.46 9.68
N PHE A 114 -4.17 12.47 9.89
CA PHE A 114 -4.37 13.81 9.38
C PHE A 114 -4.46 13.83 7.85
N THR A 115 -3.56 13.16 7.15
CA THR A 115 -3.59 13.06 5.69
C THR A 115 -4.80 12.27 5.19
N THR A 116 -5.30 11.30 5.97
CA THR A 116 -6.53 10.57 5.65
C THR A 116 -7.77 11.46 5.77
N ALA A 117 -7.83 12.32 6.78
CA ALA A 117 -8.91 13.32 6.90
C ALA A 117 -8.92 14.30 5.71
N ILE A 118 -7.73 14.77 5.29
CA ILE A 118 -7.61 15.60 4.09
C ILE A 118 -8.05 14.83 2.84
N ALA A 119 -7.66 13.56 2.71
CA ALA A 119 -8.07 12.72 1.61
C ALA A 119 -9.60 12.56 1.56
N ALA A 120 -10.25 12.33 2.70
CA ALA A 120 -11.71 12.30 2.77
C ALA A 120 -12.35 13.61 2.28
N LEU A 121 -11.84 14.77 2.74
CA LEU A 121 -12.32 16.08 2.30
C LEU A 121 -12.14 16.30 0.79
N ILE A 122 -11.00 15.89 0.22
CA ILE A 122 -10.75 15.95 -1.22
C ILE A 122 -11.73 15.04 -1.97
N GLY A 123 -11.96 13.82 -1.49
CA GLY A 123 -12.93 12.90 -2.07
C GLY A 123 -14.35 13.48 -2.07
N ILE A 124 -14.79 14.05 -0.94
CA ILE A 124 -16.08 14.73 -0.80
C ILE A 124 -16.17 15.91 -1.77
N GLY A 125 -15.16 16.78 -1.75
CA GLY A 125 -15.16 18.01 -2.55
C GLY A 125 -15.21 17.74 -4.05
N LEU A 126 -14.37 16.86 -4.56
CA LEU A 126 -14.33 16.54 -5.99
C LEU A 126 -15.57 15.77 -6.45
N THR A 127 -16.08 14.85 -5.63
CA THR A 127 -17.31 14.12 -5.97
C THR A 127 -18.50 15.06 -6.13
N ASN A 128 -18.66 16.03 -5.21
CA ASN A 128 -19.71 17.06 -5.31
C ASN A 128 -19.44 18.02 -6.48
N LEU A 129 -18.20 18.47 -6.67
CA LEU A 129 -17.83 19.41 -7.74
C LEU A 129 -18.13 18.87 -9.13
N PHE A 130 -17.87 17.58 -9.36
CA PHE A 130 -18.12 16.91 -10.63
C PHE A 130 -19.53 16.31 -10.72
N GLY A 131 -20.37 16.47 -9.71
CA GLY A 131 -21.75 16.00 -9.68
C GLY A 131 -21.88 14.48 -9.83
N LEU A 132 -20.91 13.72 -9.31
CA LEU A 132 -20.97 12.25 -9.36
C LEU A 132 -22.07 11.76 -8.41
N THR A 133 -23.02 11.02 -8.96
CA THR A 133 -24.15 10.42 -8.21
C THR A 133 -24.31 8.95 -8.56
N ALA A 134 -24.83 8.17 -7.61
CA ALA A 134 -25.26 6.81 -7.83
C ALA A 134 -26.71 6.71 -8.37
N GLU A 135 -27.40 7.85 -8.51
CA GLU A 135 -28.75 7.89 -9.09
C GLU A 135 -28.73 7.38 -10.54
N GLY A 136 -29.64 6.45 -10.84
CA GLY A 136 -29.72 5.81 -12.16
C GLY A 136 -28.69 4.69 -12.41
N LEU A 137 -27.77 4.43 -11.48
CA LEU A 137 -26.87 3.29 -11.54
C LEU A 137 -27.58 2.06 -10.94
N VAL A 138 -28.06 1.17 -11.80
CA VAL A 138 -28.72 -0.06 -11.38
C VAL A 138 -27.72 -1.20 -11.43
N ALA A 139 -27.52 -1.87 -10.30
CA ALA A 139 -26.71 -3.09 -10.23
C ALA A 139 -27.41 -4.21 -10.99
N GLY A 140 -26.73 -4.83 -11.96
CA GLY A 140 -27.23 -5.99 -12.70
C GLY A 140 -27.17 -7.27 -11.83
N THR A 141 -27.64 -8.38 -12.40
CA THR A 141 -27.65 -9.68 -11.69
C THR A 141 -26.25 -10.17 -11.31
N GLN A 142 -25.24 -9.90 -12.13
CA GLN A 142 -23.85 -10.26 -11.82
C GLN A 142 -23.27 -9.41 -10.68
N GLU A 143 -23.57 -8.12 -10.63
CA GLU A 143 -23.16 -7.19 -9.57
C GLU A 143 -23.84 -7.56 -8.25
N MET A 144 -25.12 -7.94 -8.28
CA MET A 144 -25.86 -8.40 -7.09
C MET A 144 -25.31 -9.72 -6.54
N ALA A 145 -24.94 -10.67 -7.41
CA ALA A 145 -24.28 -11.90 -7.00
C ALA A 145 -22.90 -11.64 -6.37
N ARG A 146 -22.12 -10.71 -6.93
CA ARG A 146 -20.84 -10.26 -6.35
C ARG A 146 -21.04 -9.60 -4.98
N LEU A 147 -22.10 -8.79 -4.83
CA LEU A 147 -22.42 -8.16 -3.54
C LEU A 147 -22.69 -9.20 -2.46
N GLN A 148 -23.45 -10.27 -2.79
CA GLN A 148 -23.72 -11.35 -1.83
C GLN A 148 -22.43 -12.07 -1.40
N VAL A 149 -21.52 -12.37 -2.33
CA VAL A 149 -20.23 -12.98 -2.00
C VAL A 149 -19.41 -12.06 -1.08
N ILE A 150 -19.34 -10.77 -1.41
CA ILE A 150 -18.62 -9.79 -0.60
C ILE A 150 -19.24 -9.67 0.79
N GLN A 151 -20.55 -9.57 0.89
CA GLN A 151 -21.23 -9.50 2.18
C GLN A 151 -20.97 -10.75 3.02
N ASN A 152 -21.01 -11.94 2.44
CA ASN A 152 -20.73 -13.18 3.14
C ASN A 152 -19.27 -13.27 3.63
N ASP A 153 -18.30 -12.83 2.79
CA ASP A 153 -16.88 -12.86 3.12
C ASP A 153 -16.48 -11.81 4.19
N TYR A 154 -17.20 -10.68 4.24
CA TYR A 154 -16.85 -9.56 5.10
C TYR A 154 -17.86 -9.28 6.21
N ALA A 155 -19.10 -9.81 6.18
CA ALA A 155 -20.14 -9.53 7.17
C ALA A 155 -19.70 -9.85 8.60
N GLY A 156 -19.06 -11.01 8.82
CA GLY A 156 -18.51 -11.38 10.13
C GLY A 156 -17.37 -10.46 10.58
N LYS A 157 -16.55 -9.99 9.65
CA LYS A 157 -15.41 -9.12 9.94
C LYS A 157 -15.81 -7.67 10.23
N VAL A 158 -16.93 -7.21 9.65
CA VAL A 158 -17.45 -5.84 9.84
C VAL A 158 -18.32 -5.75 11.10
N ALA A 159 -19.10 -6.79 11.40
CA ALA A 159 -19.98 -6.83 12.59
C ALA A 159 -19.20 -6.78 13.93
N GLU A 160 -17.94 -7.21 13.94
CA GLU A 160 -17.07 -7.22 15.11
C GLU A 160 -16.25 -5.93 15.30
N LEU A 161 -16.32 -4.98 14.36
CA LEU A 161 -15.49 -3.76 14.38
C LEU A 161 -16.15 -2.64 15.21
N ASN A 162 -16.09 -2.74 16.54
CA ASN A 162 -16.17 -1.56 17.37
C ASN A 162 -14.76 -1.01 17.67
N VAL A 163 -14.62 0.31 17.84
CA VAL A 163 -13.32 0.98 18.05
C VAL A 163 -12.51 0.38 19.20
N PRO A 164 -13.10 0.07 20.40
CA PRO A 164 -12.36 -0.60 21.46
C PRO A 164 -11.81 -1.99 21.07
N GLN A 165 -12.58 -2.81 20.38
CA GLN A 165 -12.14 -4.14 19.95
C GLN A 165 -11.06 -4.04 18.87
N LEU A 166 -11.16 -3.06 17.96
CA LEU A 166 -10.11 -2.80 16.98
C LEU A 166 -8.80 -2.44 17.67
N LEU A 167 -8.82 -1.53 18.65
CA LEU A 167 -7.62 -1.16 19.41
C LEU A 167 -7.04 -2.35 20.19
N LEU A 168 -7.90 -3.15 20.81
CA LEU A 168 -7.49 -4.39 21.48
C LEU A 168 -6.90 -5.42 20.51
N SER A 169 -7.36 -5.46 19.26
CA SER A 169 -6.81 -6.37 18.25
C SER A 169 -5.34 -6.09 17.90
N PHE A 170 -4.84 -4.89 18.17
CA PHE A 170 -3.43 -4.54 18.00
C PHE A 170 -2.53 -5.18 19.06
N VAL A 171 -3.08 -5.48 20.25
CA VAL A 171 -2.31 -6.10 21.32
C VAL A 171 -2.05 -7.57 21.00
N PRO A 172 -0.79 -8.02 21.01
CA PRO A 172 -0.40 -9.39 20.65
C PRO A 172 -0.71 -10.38 21.80
N ALA A 173 -1.93 -10.92 21.87
CA ALA A 173 -2.28 -11.96 22.85
C ALA A 173 -1.47 -13.26 22.62
N ASN A 174 -1.16 -13.57 21.35
CA ASN A 174 -0.27 -14.67 20.96
C ASN A 174 0.67 -14.20 19.87
N PRO A 175 1.93 -13.81 20.19
CA PRO A 175 2.86 -13.28 19.22
C PRO A 175 3.23 -14.28 18.11
N PHE A 176 3.18 -15.58 18.35
CA PHE A 176 3.45 -16.59 17.32
C PHE A 176 2.32 -16.67 16.28
N ALA A 177 1.07 -16.53 16.70
CA ALA A 177 -0.05 -16.42 15.78
C ALA A 177 0.05 -15.14 14.94
N ASP A 178 0.48 -14.02 15.53
CA ASP A 178 0.69 -12.77 14.81
C ASP A 178 1.89 -12.86 13.84
N LEU A 179 2.97 -13.51 14.22
CA LEU A 179 4.09 -13.82 13.31
C LEU A 179 3.64 -14.69 12.12
N ALA A 180 2.65 -15.56 12.30
CA ALA A 180 2.01 -16.35 11.24
C ALA A 180 0.92 -15.57 10.45
N ARG A 181 0.68 -14.28 10.74
CA ARG A 181 -0.35 -13.42 10.12
C ARG A 181 -1.76 -13.96 10.27
N ALA A 182 -2.11 -14.48 11.44
CA ALA A 182 -3.41 -15.10 11.71
C ALA A 182 -4.60 -14.10 11.70
N LYS A 183 -4.34 -12.79 11.82
CA LYS A 183 -5.37 -11.74 11.77
C LYS A 183 -4.94 -10.56 10.89
N PRO A 184 -5.87 -9.72 10.40
CA PRO A 184 -5.57 -8.56 9.56
C PRO A 184 -4.62 -7.55 10.23
N THR A 185 -4.71 -7.39 11.55
CA THR A 185 -3.89 -6.47 12.37
C THR A 185 -2.55 -7.06 12.80
N SER A 186 -2.20 -8.29 12.41
CA SER A 186 -0.99 -9.00 12.85
C SER A 186 0.31 -8.21 12.63
N ILE A 187 0.42 -7.40 11.56
CA ILE A 187 1.61 -6.58 11.32
C ILE A 187 1.80 -5.57 12.47
N ILE A 188 0.73 -4.92 12.93
CA ILE A 188 0.78 -3.98 14.06
C ILE A 188 1.11 -4.72 15.35
N SER A 189 0.49 -5.87 15.58
CA SER A 189 0.77 -6.71 16.76
C SER A 189 2.25 -7.12 16.81
N VAL A 190 2.85 -7.48 15.67
CA VAL A 190 4.28 -7.79 15.55
C VAL A 190 5.16 -6.57 15.86
N VAL A 191 4.77 -5.39 15.40
CA VAL A 191 5.48 -4.13 15.75
C VAL A 191 5.48 -3.92 17.26
N ILE A 192 4.32 -4.07 17.91
CA ILE A 192 4.18 -3.90 19.37
C ILE A 192 5.04 -4.95 20.09
N PHE A 193 4.95 -6.21 19.71
CA PHE A 193 5.75 -7.29 20.30
C PHE A 193 7.26 -7.04 20.15
N ALA A 194 7.71 -6.68 18.95
CA ALA A 194 9.10 -6.36 18.69
C ALA A 194 9.59 -5.14 19.50
N ALA A 195 8.73 -4.12 19.67
CA ALA A 195 9.04 -2.96 20.48
C ALA A 195 9.22 -3.32 21.96
N PHE A 196 8.32 -4.15 22.52
CA PHE A 196 8.46 -4.64 23.90
C PHE A 196 9.74 -5.45 24.10
N LEU A 197 10.09 -6.35 23.17
CA LEU A 197 11.36 -7.09 23.20
C LEU A 197 12.57 -6.17 23.11
N GLY A 198 12.51 -5.11 22.28
CA GLY A 198 13.57 -4.12 22.18
C GLY A 198 13.77 -3.34 23.48
N VAL A 199 12.68 -2.95 24.16
CA VAL A 199 12.72 -2.32 25.49
C VAL A 199 13.30 -3.28 26.52
N ALA A 200 12.89 -4.56 26.50
CA ALA A 200 13.46 -5.57 27.41
C ALA A 200 14.97 -5.78 27.19
N ALA A 201 15.45 -5.74 25.94
CA ALA A 201 16.88 -5.79 25.63
C ALA A 201 17.65 -4.58 26.21
N LEU A 202 17.06 -3.38 26.17
CA LEU A 202 17.64 -2.18 26.80
C LEU A 202 17.68 -2.28 28.33
N GLN A 203 16.66 -2.86 28.95
CA GLN A 203 16.65 -3.09 30.40
C GLN A 203 17.72 -4.12 30.78
N LEU A 204 17.80 -5.23 30.04
CA LEU A 204 18.84 -6.24 30.26
C LEU A 204 20.25 -5.65 30.15
N LEU A 205 20.49 -4.73 29.20
CA LEU A 205 21.79 -4.06 29.07
C LEU A 205 22.13 -3.18 30.29
N LYS A 206 21.13 -2.60 30.96
CA LYS A 206 21.34 -1.83 32.19
C LYS A 206 21.62 -2.71 33.40
N ASP A 207 20.95 -3.88 33.47
CA ASP A 207 21.07 -4.79 34.62
C ASP A 207 22.31 -5.68 34.51
N ASP A 208 22.66 -6.14 33.29
CA ASP A 208 23.79 -7.03 33.00
C ASP A 208 24.38 -6.65 31.63
N VAL A 209 25.44 -5.85 31.65
CA VAL A 209 26.09 -5.31 30.44
C VAL A 209 26.57 -6.41 29.51
N GLU A 210 27.12 -7.51 30.04
CA GLU A 210 27.67 -8.59 29.23
C GLU A 210 26.54 -9.33 28.46
N LYS A 211 25.47 -9.72 29.16
CA LYS A 211 24.32 -10.38 28.54
C LYS A 211 23.57 -9.44 27.60
N GLY A 212 23.37 -8.19 28.00
CA GLY A 212 22.74 -7.19 27.18
C GLY A 212 23.46 -6.97 25.86
N GLN A 213 24.81 -6.86 25.91
CA GLN A 213 25.61 -6.71 24.68
C GLN A 213 25.54 -7.93 23.76
N LYS A 214 25.50 -9.16 24.31
CA LYS A 214 25.30 -10.38 23.51
C LYS A 214 23.93 -10.36 22.80
N VAL A 215 22.87 -9.92 23.49
CA VAL A 215 21.52 -9.80 22.90
C VAL A 215 21.50 -8.73 21.80
N LEU A 216 22.11 -7.57 22.02
CA LEU A 216 22.17 -6.52 20.98
C LEU A 216 22.92 -7.01 19.72
N ASN A 217 24.05 -7.70 19.89
CA ASN A 217 24.81 -8.26 18.78
C ASN A 217 24.01 -9.34 18.00
N ALA A 218 23.22 -10.16 18.70
CA ALA A 218 22.32 -11.14 18.08
C ALA A 218 21.20 -10.46 17.28
N ILE A 219 20.60 -9.39 17.82
CA ILE A 219 19.57 -8.60 17.13
C ILE A 219 20.15 -7.96 15.86
N ASP A 220 21.35 -7.41 15.91
CA ASP A 220 22.01 -6.81 14.74
C ASP A 220 22.33 -7.83 13.66
N THR A 221 22.78 -9.02 14.08
CA THR A 221 23.05 -10.14 13.17
C THR A 221 21.76 -10.61 12.50
N LEU A 222 20.68 -10.75 13.26
CA LEU A 222 19.35 -11.10 12.73
C LEU A 222 18.87 -10.08 11.69
N GLN A 223 18.97 -8.79 12.02
CA GLN A 223 18.58 -7.71 11.09
C GLN A 223 19.40 -7.77 9.80
N ALA A 224 20.73 -7.91 9.90
CA ALA A 224 21.61 -7.99 8.75
C ALA A 224 21.27 -9.20 7.86
N TRP A 225 20.95 -10.33 8.46
CA TRP A 225 20.54 -11.55 7.76
C TRP A 225 19.21 -11.38 7.03
N VAL A 226 18.19 -10.86 7.72
CA VAL A 226 16.87 -10.56 7.12
C VAL A 226 17.00 -9.56 5.97
N MET A 227 17.83 -8.52 6.11
CA MET A 227 18.08 -7.54 5.04
C MET A 227 18.75 -8.16 3.80
N ARG A 228 19.52 -9.24 3.95
CA ARG A 228 20.03 -10.00 2.80
C ARG A 228 18.93 -10.78 2.08
N LEU A 229 18.02 -11.39 2.84
CA LEU A 229 16.83 -12.06 2.27
C LEU A 229 15.98 -11.05 1.47
N VAL A 230 15.71 -9.87 2.04
CA VAL A 230 14.97 -8.79 1.35
C VAL A 230 15.63 -8.47 0.00
N ARG A 231 16.95 -8.23 -0.01
CA ARG A 231 17.69 -7.92 -1.24
C ARG A 231 17.63 -9.02 -2.30
N LEU A 232 17.61 -10.29 -1.89
CA LEU A 232 17.44 -11.42 -2.83
C LEU A 232 16.10 -11.36 -3.54
N VAL A 233 15.02 -11.16 -2.78
CA VAL A 233 13.66 -11.08 -3.33
C VAL A 233 13.48 -9.84 -4.21
N MET A 234 14.04 -8.69 -3.80
CA MET A 234 13.93 -7.44 -4.56
C MET A 234 14.56 -7.48 -5.95
N LYS A 235 15.56 -8.33 -6.20
CA LYS A 235 16.12 -8.52 -7.54
C LYS A 235 15.09 -9.05 -8.54
N LEU A 236 14.01 -9.65 -8.07
CA LEU A 236 12.93 -10.20 -8.89
C LEU A 236 11.87 -9.16 -9.27
N THR A 237 11.93 -7.92 -8.72
CA THR A 237 10.92 -6.87 -8.93
C THR A 237 10.58 -6.63 -10.41
N PRO A 238 11.53 -6.48 -11.37
CA PRO A 238 11.18 -6.24 -12.76
C PRO A 238 10.33 -7.35 -13.37
N TYR A 239 10.60 -8.61 -13.04
CA TYR A 239 9.86 -9.77 -13.56
C TYR A 239 8.42 -9.79 -13.01
N GLY A 240 8.27 -9.55 -11.70
CA GLY A 240 6.96 -9.44 -11.07
C GLY A 240 6.12 -8.31 -11.67
N VAL A 241 6.71 -7.13 -11.89
CA VAL A 241 6.04 -5.96 -12.48
C VAL A 241 5.59 -6.24 -13.92
N LEU A 242 6.44 -6.86 -14.75
CA LEU A 242 6.06 -7.27 -16.11
C LEU A 242 4.80 -8.15 -16.08
N ALA A 243 4.82 -9.22 -15.27
CA ALA A 243 3.73 -10.19 -15.22
C ALA A 243 2.42 -9.58 -14.70
N LEU A 244 2.50 -8.82 -13.58
CA LEU A 244 1.34 -8.17 -12.96
C LEU A 244 0.71 -7.15 -13.90
N MET A 245 1.52 -6.33 -14.57
CA MET A 245 1.02 -5.31 -15.49
C MET A 245 0.39 -5.92 -16.73
N THR A 246 1.02 -6.95 -17.31
CA THR A 246 0.42 -7.74 -18.41
C THR A 246 -0.95 -8.27 -18.04
N LYS A 247 -1.09 -8.88 -16.85
CA LYS A 247 -2.36 -9.40 -16.34
C LYS A 247 -3.43 -8.32 -16.24
N VAL A 248 -3.11 -7.20 -15.56
CA VAL A 248 -4.08 -6.12 -15.33
C VAL A 248 -4.59 -5.56 -16.65
N VAL A 249 -3.71 -5.19 -17.57
CA VAL A 249 -4.08 -4.58 -18.85
C VAL A 249 -4.84 -5.56 -19.74
N ALA A 250 -4.38 -6.81 -19.83
CA ALA A 250 -5.02 -7.82 -20.66
C ALA A 250 -6.43 -8.22 -20.19
N SER A 251 -6.67 -8.16 -18.86
CA SER A 251 -7.97 -8.56 -18.27
C SER A 251 -8.95 -7.41 -18.05
N SER A 252 -8.57 -6.15 -18.32
CA SER A 252 -9.43 -4.98 -18.13
C SER A 252 -10.63 -5.02 -19.09
N ASN A 253 -11.82 -4.66 -18.59
CA ASN A 253 -13.02 -4.55 -19.42
C ASN A 253 -13.21 -3.10 -19.90
N LEU A 254 -12.99 -2.87 -21.19
CA LEU A 254 -13.05 -1.53 -21.78
C LEU A 254 -14.46 -0.91 -21.72
N GLN A 255 -15.52 -1.73 -21.83
CA GLN A 255 -16.91 -1.23 -21.79
C GLN A 255 -17.28 -0.71 -20.40
N ASP A 256 -16.88 -1.43 -19.33
CA ASP A 256 -17.10 -1.00 -17.95
C ASP A 256 -16.30 0.26 -17.65
N ILE A 257 -15.06 0.37 -18.17
CA ILE A 257 -14.24 1.57 -18.04
C ILE A 257 -14.92 2.78 -18.69
N ILE A 258 -15.54 2.61 -19.86
CA ILE A 258 -16.25 3.70 -20.55
C ILE A 258 -17.49 4.11 -19.76
N LYS A 259 -18.29 3.16 -19.25
CA LYS A 259 -19.52 3.45 -18.47
C LYS A 259 -19.23 4.17 -17.16
N LEU A 260 -18.14 3.84 -16.49
CA LEU A 260 -17.74 4.43 -15.21
C LEU A 260 -16.58 5.43 -15.37
N GLY A 261 -16.34 5.90 -16.59
CA GLY A 261 -15.20 6.74 -16.93
C GLY A 261 -15.10 8.02 -16.11
N SER A 262 -16.22 8.68 -15.84
CA SER A 262 -16.26 9.88 -14.99
C SER A 262 -15.76 9.61 -13.58
N PHE A 263 -16.18 8.49 -12.97
CA PHE A 263 -15.70 8.07 -11.65
C PHE A 263 -14.20 7.76 -11.67
N VAL A 264 -13.70 7.06 -12.71
CA VAL A 264 -12.27 6.78 -12.87
C VAL A 264 -11.47 8.06 -12.99
N VAL A 265 -11.88 9.01 -13.85
CA VAL A 265 -11.20 10.30 -14.05
C VAL A 265 -11.16 11.10 -12.76
N VAL A 266 -12.31 11.29 -12.10
CA VAL A 266 -12.38 12.05 -10.84
C VAL A 266 -11.56 11.38 -9.73
N SER A 267 -11.54 10.03 -9.68
CA SER A 267 -10.68 9.31 -8.74
C SER A 267 -9.20 9.63 -8.97
N TYR A 268 -8.73 9.62 -10.23
CA TYR A 268 -7.35 9.97 -10.54
C TYR A 268 -7.03 11.45 -10.29
N LEU A 269 -7.97 12.36 -10.50
CA LEU A 269 -7.82 13.77 -10.11
C LEU A 269 -7.67 13.90 -8.59
N ALA A 270 -8.48 13.18 -7.82
CA ALA A 270 -8.39 13.15 -6.35
C ALA A 270 -7.05 12.60 -5.88
N LEU A 271 -6.57 11.51 -6.50
CA LEU A 271 -5.26 10.93 -6.23
C LEU A 271 -4.14 11.93 -6.54
N GLY A 272 -4.19 12.59 -7.70
CA GLY A 272 -3.22 13.60 -8.10
C GLY A 272 -3.17 14.78 -7.12
N LEU A 273 -4.33 15.30 -6.72
CA LEU A 273 -4.43 16.36 -5.74
C LEU A 273 -3.85 15.95 -4.38
N MET A 274 -4.06 14.69 -3.97
CA MET A 274 -3.49 14.17 -2.73
C MET A 274 -1.96 14.02 -2.80
N PHE A 275 -1.38 13.66 -3.98
CA PHE A 275 0.07 13.72 -4.19
C PHE A 275 0.60 15.16 -4.06
N VAL A 276 -0.14 16.16 -4.53
CA VAL A 276 0.21 17.58 -4.33
C VAL A 276 0.19 17.93 -2.84
N VAL A 277 -0.82 17.49 -2.09
CA VAL A 277 -0.88 17.67 -0.62
C VAL A 277 0.34 17.07 0.07
N HIS A 278 0.72 15.84 -0.30
CA HIS A 278 1.95 15.23 0.24
C HIS A 278 3.19 16.07 -0.08
N GLY A 279 3.29 16.59 -1.32
CA GLY A 279 4.37 17.50 -1.71
C GLY A 279 4.40 18.80 -0.89
N LEU A 280 3.24 19.39 -0.62
CA LEU A 280 3.12 20.58 0.23
C LEU A 280 3.56 20.28 1.67
N LEU A 281 3.11 19.17 2.24
CA LEU A 281 3.50 18.77 3.60
C LEU A 281 5.00 18.50 3.72
N LEU A 282 5.61 17.86 2.71
CA LEU A 282 7.05 17.67 2.63
C LEU A 282 7.78 19.03 2.56
N SER A 283 7.29 19.96 1.74
CA SER A 283 7.86 21.31 1.64
C SER A 283 7.79 22.08 2.97
N LEU A 284 6.65 22.00 3.66
CA LEU A 284 6.47 22.59 4.99
C LEU A 284 7.43 21.98 6.04
N ALA A 285 7.78 20.71 5.87
CA ALA A 285 8.79 20.03 6.70
C ALA A 285 10.25 20.32 6.26
N GLY A 286 10.46 21.15 5.23
CA GLY A 286 11.80 21.49 4.73
C GLY A 286 12.42 20.43 3.82
N ILE A 287 11.61 19.54 3.25
CA ILE A 287 12.04 18.50 2.32
C ILE A 287 11.63 18.90 0.89
N ASN A 288 12.57 18.87 -0.06
CA ASN A 288 12.27 19.14 -1.46
C ASN A 288 11.41 18.00 -2.05
N PRO A 289 10.12 18.28 -2.42
CA PRO A 289 9.21 17.24 -2.88
C PRO A 289 9.64 16.61 -4.22
N LEU A 290 10.25 17.36 -5.13
CA LEU A 290 10.69 16.82 -6.41
C LEU A 290 11.82 15.80 -6.23
N ARG A 291 12.77 16.07 -5.34
CA ARG A 291 13.83 15.12 -4.98
C ARG A 291 13.24 13.89 -4.28
N PHE A 292 12.32 14.11 -3.35
CA PHE A 292 11.64 13.02 -2.65
C PHE A 292 10.95 12.09 -3.66
N PHE A 293 10.07 12.60 -4.52
CA PHE A 293 9.34 11.80 -5.50
C PHE A 293 10.27 11.05 -6.46
N ARG A 294 11.36 11.69 -6.92
CA ARG A 294 12.36 11.03 -7.77
C ARG A 294 12.98 9.81 -7.08
N LYS A 295 13.33 9.94 -5.80
CA LYS A 295 13.97 8.86 -5.02
C LYS A 295 13.01 7.71 -4.71
N VAL A 296 11.73 7.97 -4.50
CA VAL A 296 10.73 6.95 -4.15
C VAL A 296 10.01 6.37 -5.38
N TRP A 297 10.23 6.91 -6.57
CA TRP A 297 9.55 6.49 -7.80
C TRP A 297 9.54 4.96 -8.04
N PRO A 298 10.63 4.21 -7.85
CA PRO A 298 10.63 2.76 -8.05
C PRO A 298 9.67 2.03 -7.10
N VAL A 299 9.54 2.53 -5.87
CA VAL A 299 8.60 1.99 -4.87
C VAL A 299 7.18 2.26 -5.30
N LEU A 300 6.88 3.49 -5.78
CA LEU A 300 5.55 3.87 -6.26
C LEU A 300 5.15 3.05 -7.49
N THR A 301 6.08 2.81 -8.42
CA THR A 301 5.83 1.95 -9.59
C THR A 301 5.50 0.51 -9.19
N PHE A 302 6.21 -0.03 -8.22
CA PHE A 302 5.90 -1.36 -7.69
C PHE A 302 4.54 -1.37 -6.98
N ALA A 303 4.28 -0.40 -6.10
CA ALA A 303 3.01 -0.28 -5.39
C ALA A 303 1.82 -0.19 -6.37
N PHE A 304 1.97 0.61 -7.43
CA PHE A 304 0.99 0.75 -8.50
C PHE A 304 0.70 -0.59 -9.19
N THR A 305 1.71 -1.37 -9.52
CA THR A 305 1.55 -2.64 -10.25
C THR A 305 1.10 -3.80 -9.38
N SER A 306 1.61 -3.89 -8.15
CA SER A 306 1.28 -4.97 -7.22
C SER A 306 -0.07 -4.80 -6.54
N ARG A 307 -0.57 -3.56 -6.44
CA ARG A 307 -1.81 -3.22 -5.74
C ARG A 307 -1.82 -3.71 -4.28
N SER A 308 -0.64 -3.71 -3.65
CA SER A 308 -0.46 -4.20 -2.28
C SER A 308 0.49 -3.29 -1.48
N SER A 309 -0.06 -2.48 -0.60
CA SER A 309 0.73 -1.67 0.33
C SER A 309 1.57 -2.54 1.25
N ALA A 310 1.02 -3.69 1.70
CA ALA A 310 1.75 -4.65 2.54
C ALA A 310 2.96 -5.26 1.81
N ALA A 311 2.81 -5.64 0.53
CA ALA A 311 3.93 -6.15 -0.27
C ALA A 311 4.98 -5.07 -0.56
N SER A 312 4.61 -3.79 -0.49
CA SER A 312 5.50 -2.65 -0.72
C SER A 312 6.35 -2.28 0.52
N ILE A 313 6.05 -2.83 1.72
CA ILE A 313 6.76 -2.51 2.96
C ILE A 313 8.29 -2.65 2.81
N PRO A 314 8.84 -3.75 2.28
CA PRO A 314 10.28 -3.92 2.16
C PRO A 314 10.95 -2.85 1.29
N LEU A 315 10.34 -2.56 0.14
CA LEU A 315 10.81 -1.53 -0.80
C LEU A 315 10.73 -0.12 -0.18
N SER A 316 9.64 0.15 0.55
CA SER A 316 9.41 1.40 1.25
C SER A 316 10.47 1.64 2.33
N ILE A 317 10.77 0.62 3.15
CA ILE A 317 11.81 0.71 4.18
C ILE A 317 13.19 0.96 3.55
N GLU A 318 13.53 0.22 2.48
CA GLU A 318 14.82 0.40 1.82
C GLU A 318 14.96 1.80 1.20
N ALA A 319 13.94 2.31 0.51
CA ALA A 319 13.98 3.66 -0.06
C ALA A 319 14.10 4.73 1.03
N GLN A 320 13.34 4.61 2.11
CA GLN A 320 13.40 5.54 3.22
C GLN A 320 14.78 5.56 3.88
N THR A 321 15.38 4.39 4.11
CA THR A 321 16.67 4.31 4.81
C THR A 321 17.85 4.67 3.93
N ARG A 322 17.90 4.12 2.70
CA ARG A 322 19.10 4.23 1.84
C ARG A 322 19.10 5.44 0.93
N ARG A 323 17.91 5.97 0.57
CA ARG A 323 17.81 7.08 -0.37
C ARG A 323 17.37 8.38 0.29
N LEU A 324 16.52 8.30 1.31
CA LEU A 324 15.99 9.47 2.02
C LEU A 324 16.73 9.76 3.34
N GLY A 325 17.65 8.90 3.78
CA GLY A 325 18.40 9.08 5.02
C GLY A 325 17.56 9.02 6.28
N ILE A 326 16.41 8.30 6.23
CA ILE A 326 15.51 8.13 7.37
C ILE A 326 16.00 6.96 8.22
N PRO A 327 16.10 7.10 9.55
CA PRO A 327 16.48 5.99 10.42
C PRO A 327 15.58 4.76 10.26
N GLN A 328 16.19 3.58 10.37
CA GLN A 328 15.51 2.29 10.22
C GLN A 328 14.27 2.14 11.12
N SER A 329 14.35 2.71 12.36
CA SER A 329 13.22 2.73 13.31
C SER A 329 11.99 3.45 12.76
N ILE A 330 12.20 4.67 12.27
CA ILE A 330 11.13 5.50 11.72
C ILE A 330 10.61 4.90 10.42
N ALA A 331 11.52 4.49 9.53
CA ALA A 331 11.15 3.88 8.24
C ALA A 331 10.34 2.59 8.42
N GLY A 332 10.80 1.69 9.32
CA GLY A 332 10.10 0.45 9.64
C GLY A 332 8.73 0.69 10.26
N PHE A 333 8.64 1.64 11.20
CA PHE A 333 7.40 2.03 11.84
C PHE A 333 6.41 2.63 10.82
N ALA A 334 6.84 3.64 10.07
CA ALA A 334 6.00 4.32 9.10
C ALA A 334 5.49 3.40 7.99
N ALA A 335 6.35 2.54 7.44
CA ALA A 335 5.96 1.59 6.41
C ALA A 335 4.97 0.53 6.93
N SER A 336 5.18 0.01 8.14
CA SER A 336 4.34 -1.03 8.74
C SER A 336 2.96 -0.50 9.13
N PHE A 337 2.92 0.64 9.82
CA PHE A 337 1.65 1.28 10.21
C PHE A 337 0.92 1.83 9.00
N GLY A 338 1.60 2.52 8.09
CA GLY A 338 1.00 3.08 6.89
C GLY A 338 0.46 2.05 5.90
N ALA A 339 0.87 0.77 6.02
CA ALA A 339 0.26 -0.33 5.28
C ALA A 339 -1.09 -0.80 5.87
N THR A 340 -1.48 -0.34 7.07
CA THR A 340 -2.69 -0.78 7.79
C THR A 340 -3.48 0.35 8.43
N ILE A 341 -2.88 1.52 8.59
CA ILE A 341 -3.52 2.71 9.17
C ILE A 341 -3.33 3.88 8.22
N GLY A 342 -4.38 4.68 8.06
CA GLY A 342 -4.27 5.95 7.35
C GLY A 342 -3.96 5.82 5.85
N GLN A 343 -4.53 4.83 5.19
CA GLN A 343 -4.37 4.64 3.75
C GLN A 343 -5.21 5.68 3.00
N ASN A 344 -4.57 6.75 2.55
CA ASN A 344 -5.24 7.92 1.96
C ASN A 344 -6.12 7.58 0.75
N GLY A 345 -5.65 6.68 -0.13
CA GLY A 345 -6.40 6.27 -1.33
C GLY A 345 -7.51 5.29 -1.03
N CYS A 346 -7.21 4.20 -0.28
CA CYS A 346 -8.14 3.10 -0.04
C CYS A 346 -9.13 3.40 1.08
N ALA A 347 -8.67 3.99 2.17
CA ALA A 347 -9.50 4.23 3.36
C ALA A 347 -9.91 5.71 3.52
N GLY A 348 -9.26 6.64 2.82
CA GLY A 348 -9.61 8.06 2.81
C GLY A 348 -10.52 8.42 1.63
N LEU A 349 -9.95 8.53 0.44
CA LEU A 349 -10.63 8.99 -0.78
C LEU A 349 -11.83 8.12 -1.15
N TYR A 350 -11.61 6.82 -1.34
CA TYR A 350 -12.61 5.93 -1.94
C TYR A 350 -13.92 5.84 -1.15
N PRO A 351 -13.94 5.50 0.15
CA PRO A 351 -15.20 5.43 0.89
C PRO A 351 -15.90 6.79 1.02
N ALA A 352 -15.16 7.89 1.08
CA ALA A 352 -15.72 9.24 1.11
C ALA A 352 -16.42 9.59 -0.21
N MET A 353 -15.79 9.29 -1.36
CA MET A 353 -16.39 9.47 -2.68
C MET A 353 -17.67 8.65 -2.83
N LEU A 354 -17.65 7.38 -2.40
CA LEU A 354 -18.83 6.52 -2.47
C LEU A 354 -19.97 7.03 -1.58
N ALA A 355 -19.67 7.47 -0.37
CA ALA A 355 -20.67 8.01 0.54
C ALA A 355 -21.39 9.21 -0.08
N VAL A 356 -20.65 10.15 -0.69
CA VAL A 356 -21.20 11.30 -1.39
C VAL A 356 -22.08 10.89 -2.58
N MET A 357 -21.61 9.91 -3.37
CA MET A 357 -22.39 9.42 -4.54
C MET A 357 -23.71 8.76 -4.13
N VAL A 358 -23.72 8.06 -3.00
CA VAL A 358 -24.88 7.29 -2.52
C VAL A 358 -25.86 8.16 -1.72
N ALA A 359 -25.38 9.16 -0.99
CA ALA A 359 -26.21 9.98 -0.10
C ALA A 359 -27.51 10.53 -0.74
N PRO A 360 -27.49 11.09 -1.98
CA PRO A 360 -28.71 11.57 -2.64
C PRO A 360 -29.75 10.48 -2.88
N THR A 361 -29.33 9.23 -3.12
CA THR A 361 -30.26 8.10 -3.39
C THR A 361 -31.15 7.73 -2.20
N VAL A 362 -30.77 8.19 -1.01
CA VAL A 362 -31.53 8.01 0.25
C VAL A 362 -32.00 9.33 0.85
N GLY A 363 -32.01 10.41 0.03
CA GLY A 363 -32.51 11.72 0.43
C GLY A 363 -31.60 12.52 1.37
N ILE A 364 -30.33 12.15 1.48
CA ILE A 364 -29.34 12.87 2.30
C ILE A 364 -28.62 13.92 1.43
N ASN A 365 -28.50 15.15 1.94
CA ASN A 365 -27.73 16.21 1.31
C ASN A 365 -26.23 16.02 1.61
N PRO A 366 -25.38 15.68 0.60
CA PRO A 366 -23.95 15.49 0.81
C PRO A 366 -23.17 16.78 1.07
N LEU A 367 -23.81 17.95 1.00
CA LEU A 367 -23.22 19.25 1.31
C LEU A 367 -23.52 19.73 2.74
N ASP A 368 -24.27 18.96 3.54
CA ASP A 368 -24.53 19.32 4.93
C ASP A 368 -23.22 19.30 5.74
N PRO A 369 -22.83 20.41 6.41
CA PRO A 369 -21.56 20.49 7.11
C PRO A 369 -21.40 19.48 8.25
N LEU A 370 -22.50 19.16 8.98
CA LEU A 370 -22.44 18.20 10.07
C LEU A 370 -22.29 16.78 9.54
N TRP A 371 -22.98 16.47 8.44
CA TRP A 371 -22.82 15.18 7.77
C TRP A 371 -21.41 15.00 7.21
N ILE A 372 -20.82 16.05 6.58
CA ILE A 372 -19.42 16.04 6.12
C ILE A 372 -18.45 15.79 7.28
N ALA A 373 -18.60 16.54 8.38
CA ALA A 373 -17.75 16.37 9.56
C ALA A 373 -17.84 14.95 10.13
N THR A 374 -19.06 14.38 10.20
CA THR A 374 -19.31 13.01 10.64
C THR A 374 -18.65 11.99 9.69
N LEU A 375 -18.80 12.18 8.37
CA LEU A 375 -18.18 11.29 7.38
C LEU A 375 -16.65 11.32 7.48
N VAL A 376 -16.04 12.50 7.59
CA VAL A 376 -14.58 12.65 7.75
C VAL A 376 -14.09 11.96 9.02
N ALA A 377 -14.81 12.11 10.14
CA ALA A 377 -14.48 11.46 11.40
C ALA A 377 -14.55 9.92 11.28
N ILE A 378 -15.65 9.38 10.73
CA ILE A 378 -15.83 7.94 10.53
C ILE A 378 -14.76 7.37 9.59
N VAL A 379 -14.49 8.02 8.45
CA VAL A 379 -13.46 7.62 7.49
C VAL A 379 -12.10 7.58 8.16
N THR A 380 -11.74 8.62 8.90
CA THR A 380 -10.43 8.71 9.56
C THR A 380 -10.25 7.63 10.63
N LEU A 381 -11.24 7.43 11.49
CA LEU A 381 -11.18 6.43 12.55
C LEU A 381 -11.21 5.00 12.01
N SER A 382 -12.09 4.72 11.02
CA SER A 382 -12.20 3.38 10.43
C SER A 382 -10.97 3.00 9.60
N SER A 383 -10.16 3.98 9.14
CA SER A 383 -8.95 3.73 8.39
C SER A 383 -7.92 2.88 9.15
N ALA A 384 -7.98 2.85 10.48
CA ALA A 384 -7.11 2.04 11.32
C ALA A 384 -7.34 0.52 11.19
N GLY A 385 -8.43 0.08 10.56
CA GLY A 385 -8.76 -1.34 10.38
C GLY A 385 -8.61 -1.85 8.95
N VAL A 386 -8.16 -1.01 8.01
CA VAL A 386 -8.12 -1.36 6.59
C VAL A 386 -6.79 -2.01 6.22
N ALA A 387 -6.83 -3.30 5.88
CA ALA A 387 -5.64 -4.03 5.47
C ALA A 387 -5.10 -3.54 4.11
N GLY A 388 -3.79 -3.37 4.00
CA GLY A 388 -3.08 -2.93 2.78
C GLY A 388 -2.88 -4.04 1.74
N VAL A 389 -3.97 -4.72 1.40
CA VAL A 389 -4.02 -5.79 0.40
C VAL A 389 -5.13 -5.50 -0.61
N GLY A 390 -5.11 -6.17 -1.76
CA GLY A 390 -6.18 -6.02 -2.76
C GLY A 390 -7.58 -6.18 -2.14
N GLY A 391 -8.50 -5.27 -2.45
CA GLY A 391 -9.83 -5.21 -1.84
C GLY A 391 -9.93 -4.36 -0.56
N GLY A 392 -8.84 -3.79 -0.08
CA GLY A 392 -8.85 -2.94 1.13
C GLY A 392 -9.81 -1.76 1.03
N ALA A 393 -9.93 -1.13 -0.14
CA ALA A 393 -10.87 -0.05 -0.37
C ALA A 393 -12.33 -0.51 -0.31
N THR A 394 -12.65 -1.66 -0.90
CA THR A 394 -13.96 -2.31 -0.79
C THR A 394 -14.32 -2.54 0.68
N PHE A 395 -13.37 -3.07 1.45
CA PHE A 395 -13.55 -3.27 2.88
C PHE A 395 -13.79 -1.95 3.63
N ALA A 396 -13.02 -0.90 3.34
CA ALA A 396 -13.23 0.43 3.92
C ALA A 396 -14.65 0.97 3.62
N ALA A 397 -15.11 0.83 2.38
CA ALA A 397 -16.46 1.25 2.00
C ALA A 397 -17.55 0.45 2.74
N LEU A 398 -17.36 -0.86 2.94
CA LEU A 398 -18.28 -1.72 3.71
C LEU A 398 -18.33 -1.38 5.20
N ILE A 399 -17.33 -0.68 5.74
CA ILE A 399 -17.36 -0.13 7.08
C ILE A 399 -18.06 1.23 7.10
N VAL A 400 -17.62 2.14 6.21
CA VAL A 400 -18.03 3.56 6.23
C VAL A 400 -19.50 3.73 5.80
N LEU A 401 -19.92 3.08 4.72
CA LEU A 401 -21.29 3.26 4.21
C LEU A 401 -22.36 2.87 5.23
N PRO A 402 -22.34 1.67 5.84
CA PRO A 402 -23.31 1.33 6.88
C PRO A 402 -23.21 2.22 8.12
N ALA A 403 -22.01 2.64 8.52
CA ALA A 403 -21.82 3.55 9.66
C ALA A 403 -22.46 4.93 9.41
N MET A 404 -22.60 5.32 8.13
CA MET A 404 -23.31 6.55 7.68
C MET A 404 -24.80 6.28 7.36
N GLY A 405 -25.30 5.06 7.57
CA GLY A 405 -26.67 4.69 7.21
C GLY A 405 -26.92 4.57 5.70
N LEU A 406 -25.87 4.33 4.91
CA LEU A 406 -25.90 4.28 3.45
C LEU A 406 -25.89 2.85 2.91
N PRO A 407 -26.61 2.57 1.79
CA PRO A 407 -26.58 1.26 1.14
C PRO A 407 -25.22 0.97 0.48
N VAL A 408 -24.83 -0.31 0.50
CA VAL A 408 -23.53 -0.78 -0.03
C VAL A 408 -23.58 -1.29 -1.49
N SER A 409 -24.75 -1.20 -2.15
CA SER A 409 -24.95 -1.73 -3.52
C SER A 409 -24.00 -1.15 -4.56
N LEU A 410 -23.64 0.13 -4.44
CA LEU A 410 -22.69 0.80 -5.36
C LEU A 410 -21.29 0.16 -5.33
N VAL A 411 -20.89 -0.40 -4.20
CA VAL A 411 -19.57 -1.07 -4.07
C VAL A 411 -19.44 -2.20 -5.08
N ALA A 412 -20.49 -3.02 -5.24
CA ALA A 412 -20.49 -4.15 -6.18
C ALA A 412 -20.39 -3.72 -7.65
N LEU A 413 -21.02 -2.58 -7.99
CA LEU A 413 -20.96 -2.02 -9.34
C LEU A 413 -19.53 -1.55 -9.70
N LEU A 414 -18.85 -0.90 -8.76
CA LEU A 414 -17.53 -0.33 -8.98
C LEU A 414 -16.39 -1.37 -9.02
N ILE A 415 -16.65 -2.63 -8.65
CA ILE A 415 -15.64 -3.71 -8.68
C ILE A 415 -15.03 -3.89 -10.08
N SER A 416 -15.81 -3.65 -11.14
CA SER A 416 -15.31 -3.81 -12.51
C SER A 416 -14.17 -2.84 -12.87
N VAL A 417 -14.20 -1.62 -12.34
CA VAL A 417 -13.16 -0.60 -12.55
C VAL A 417 -12.18 -0.50 -11.38
N GLU A 418 -12.46 -1.20 -10.28
CA GLU A 418 -11.61 -1.20 -9.09
C GLU A 418 -10.13 -1.48 -9.40
N PRO A 419 -9.76 -2.49 -10.21
CA PRO A 419 -8.35 -2.78 -10.49
C PRO A 419 -7.55 -1.60 -11.02
N LEU A 420 -8.17 -0.75 -11.84
CA LEU A 420 -7.52 0.41 -12.43
C LEU A 420 -7.26 1.50 -11.40
N ILE A 421 -8.27 1.79 -10.58
CA ILE A 421 -8.18 2.87 -9.58
C ILE A 421 -7.30 2.42 -8.41
N ASP A 422 -7.39 1.15 -8.03
CA ASP A 422 -6.62 0.56 -6.93
C ASP A 422 -5.10 0.64 -7.14
N MET A 423 -4.64 0.60 -8.38
CA MET A 423 -3.24 0.85 -8.73
C MET A 423 -2.77 2.21 -8.22
N GLY A 424 -3.50 3.27 -8.57
CA GLY A 424 -3.20 4.64 -8.14
C GLY A 424 -3.37 4.83 -6.64
N ARG A 425 -4.43 4.26 -6.04
CA ARG A 425 -4.66 4.32 -4.59
C ARG A 425 -3.53 3.68 -3.81
N THR A 426 -3.05 2.51 -4.25
CA THR A 426 -1.94 1.82 -3.58
C THR A 426 -0.65 2.62 -3.67
N ALA A 427 -0.34 3.19 -4.82
CA ALA A 427 0.82 4.08 -4.95
C ALA A 427 0.71 5.29 -4.00
N LEU A 428 -0.48 5.90 -3.89
CA LEU A 428 -0.72 7.00 -2.95
C LEU A 428 -0.59 6.56 -1.48
N ASN A 429 -1.12 5.40 -1.10
CA ASN A 429 -1.03 4.87 0.26
C ASN A 429 0.44 4.68 0.69
N VAL A 430 1.23 4.06 -0.18
CA VAL A 430 2.66 3.83 0.06
C VAL A 430 3.42 5.15 0.10
N ASN A 431 3.09 6.09 -0.78
CA ASN A 431 3.65 7.44 -0.72
C ASN A 431 3.32 8.16 0.60
N GLY A 432 2.08 8.04 1.07
CA GLY A 432 1.64 8.61 2.35
C GLY A 432 2.43 8.07 3.54
N SER A 433 2.70 6.76 3.56
CA SER A 433 3.53 6.14 4.60
C SER A 433 4.97 6.66 4.58
N MET A 434 5.59 6.79 3.40
CA MET A 434 6.94 7.34 3.25
C MET A 434 6.98 8.84 3.58
N THR A 435 5.94 9.60 3.23
CA THR A 435 5.79 11.01 3.59
C THR A 435 5.73 11.17 5.12
N ALA A 436 4.92 10.34 5.80
CA ALA A 436 4.83 10.36 7.26
C ALA A 436 6.18 10.02 7.92
N GLY A 437 6.90 9.03 7.39
CA GLY A 437 8.24 8.68 7.85
C GLY A 437 9.24 9.83 7.68
N ALA A 438 9.22 10.47 6.51
CA ALA A 438 10.11 11.59 6.19
C ALA A 438 9.84 12.82 7.10
N ILE A 439 8.57 13.20 7.27
CA ILE A 439 8.16 14.30 8.17
C ILE A 439 8.55 13.97 9.61
N THR A 440 8.26 12.75 10.08
CA THR A 440 8.63 12.33 11.44
C THR A 440 10.14 12.42 11.67
N SER A 441 10.94 11.91 10.75
CA SER A 441 12.41 11.94 10.84
C SER A 441 12.94 13.37 10.85
N GLN A 442 12.40 14.23 9.99
CA GLN A 442 12.81 15.63 9.89
C GLN A 442 12.45 16.42 11.16
N VAL A 443 11.22 16.26 11.67
CA VAL A 443 10.77 16.92 12.92
C VAL A 443 11.58 16.46 14.15
N MET A 444 12.04 15.21 14.13
CA MET A 444 12.91 14.68 15.18
C MET A 444 14.40 15.04 15.01
N GLY A 445 14.77 15.70 13.91
CA GLY A 445 16.16 16.04 13.61
C GLY A 445 17.07 14.82 13.37
N GLN A 446 16.50 13.69 12.93
CA GLN A 446 17.21 12.42 12.75
C GLN A 446 17.47 12.06 11.28
N THR A 447 17.09 12.93 10.34
CA THR A 447 17.31 12.71 8.91
C THR A 447 18.78 12.94 8.55
N ASP A 448 19.39 11.98 7.87
CA ASP A 448 20.67 12.18 7.20
C ASP A 448 20.47 13.09 5.96
N LYS A 449 20.80 14.37 6.15
CA LYS A 449 20.65 15.39 5.11
C LYS A 449 21.59 15.15 3.93
N ALA A 450 22.75 14.56 4.13
CA ALA A 450 23.68 14.26 3.06
C ALA A 450 23.07 13.23 2.09
N LEU A 451 22.43 12.19 2.61
CA LEU A 451 21.68 11.22 1.80
C LEU A 451 20.41 11.84 1.20
N LEU A 452 19.67 12.66 1.96
CA LEU A 452 18.44 13.28 1.46
C LEU A 452 18.72 14.22 0.29
N ASP A 453 19.80 14.99 0.33
CA ASP A 453 20.16 16.00 -0.66
C ASP A 453 21.03 15.49 -1.79
N ALA A 454 21.61 14.28 -1.68
CA ALA A 454 22.42 13.67 -2.72
C ALA A 454 21.65 13.50 -4.03
N ASP A 455 22.29 13.78 -5.16
CA ASP A 455 21.74 13.46 -6.48
C ASP A 455 21.93 11.96 -6.80
N GLU A 456 20.99 11.37 -7.54
CA GLU A 456 20.94 9.93 -7.87
C GLU A 456 22.20 9.38 -8.55
N HIS A 457 22.99 10.26 -9.21
CA HIS A 457 24.25 9.90 -9.86
C HIS A 457 25.41 9.64 -8.88
N ALA A 458 25.35 10.16 -7.66
CA ALA A 458 26.36 9.93 -6.63
C ALA A 458 26.16 8.57 -5.92
N GLU A 459 24.93 8.04 -5.90
CA GLU A 459 24.60 6.75 -5.26
C GLU A 459 25.11 5.54 -6.08
N LEU A 460 25.20 5.67 -7.41
CA LEU A 460 25.70 4.60 -8.30
C LEU A 460 27.21 4.42 -8.23
N ALA A 461 27.95 5.39 -7.69
CA ALA A 461 29.41 5.33 -7.53
C ALA A 461 29.83 4.67 -6.19
N GLN A 462 28.91 4.45 -5.24
CA GLN A 462 29.20 3.88 -3.92
C GLN A 462 28.57 2.49 -3.66
N ALA A 463 27.86 1.92 -4.63
CA ALA A 463 27.24 0.59 -4.58
C ALA A 463 27.99 -0.43 -5.42
#